data_13dc7554629f42a1b92bd705e7827cc1
#
_entry.id   13dc7554629f42a1b92bd705e7827cc1
#
_cell.length_a   1.000
_cell.length_b   1.000
_cell.length_c   1.000
_cell.angle_alpha   90.00
_cell.angle_beta   90.00
_cell.angle_gamma   90.00
#
_symmetry.space_group_name_H-M   'P 1'
#
loop_
_entity.id
_entity.type
_entity.pdbx_description
1 polymer ?
#
loop_
_entity_poly.entity_id
_entity_poly.type
_entity_poly.pdbx_seq_one_letter_code
_entity_poly.pdbx_strand_id
1 'polypeptide(L)'
;MKQVCYAVMLQSQLGPRAGELMLQEDTQVVSGYLSLLGRRSRFSGSVLTSGKYLISGDLRSPVDQEPYDAIFTVRDGRLSGGLITRHGCWDLTGVRAASS
;
A
#
# COMPACT_ATOMS: atom_id res chain seq x y z
N MET A 1 -17.00 -9.03 -3.58
CA MET A 1 -15.92 -8.12 -3.10
C MET A 1 -14.92 -8.91 -2.29
N LYS A 2 -13.65 -8.73 -2.60
CA LYS A 2 -12.56 -9.45 -1.93
C LYS A 2 -11.77 -8.45 -1.06
N GLN A 3 -11.53 -8.83 0.19
CA GLN A 3 -10.80 -7.98 1.12
C GLN A 3 -9.64 -8.76 1.72
N VAL A 4 -8.45 -8.18 1.67
CA VAL A 4 -7.24 -8.81 2.20
C VAL A 4 -6.42 -7.75 2.92
N CYS A 5 -5.82 -8.14 4.05
CA CYS A 5 -4.93 -7.27 4.82
C CYS A 5 -3.50 -7.79 4.73
N TYR A 6 -2.56 -6.87 4.62
CA TYR A 6 -1.13 -7.17 4.58
C TYR A 6 -0.41 -6.40 5.66
N ALA A 7 0.52 -7.06 6.32
CA ALA A 7 1.49 -6.37 7.17
C ALA A 7 2.61 -5.91 6.25
N VAL A 8 2.84 -4.61 6.17
CA VAL A 8 3.77 -4.05 5.18
C VAL A 8 4.94 -3.34 5.85
N MET A 9 6.01 -3.21 5.09
CA MET A 9 7.21 -2.49 5.50
C MET A 9 7.59 -1.55 4.37
N LEU A 10 7.68 -0.26 4.68
CA LEU A 10 8.14 0.75 3.74
C LEU A 10 9.58 1.12 4.08
N GLN A 11 10.48 1.03 3.10
CA GLN A 11 11.87 1.43 3.27
C GLN A 11 11.99 2.91 2.94
N SER A 12 11.83 3.76 3.95
CA SER A 12 11.88 5.19 3.77
C SER A 12 13.29 5.73 4.00
N GLN A 13 13.50 7.02 3.70
CA GLN A 13 14.77 7.68 3.94
C GLN A 13 15.20 7.61 5.42
N LEU A 14 14.24 7.58 6.31
CA LEU A 14 14.50 7.55 7.76
C LEU A 14 14.56 6.13 8.30
N GLY A 15 14.62 5.13 7.42
CA GLY A 15 14.67 3.73 7.80
C GLY A 15 13.35 3.01 7.56
N PRO A 16 13.26 1.74 7.95
CA PRO A 16 12.05 0.96 7.72
C PRO A 16 10.88 1.46 8.57
N ARG A 17 9.69 1.47 7.98
CA ARG A 17 8.45 1.85 8.66
C ARG A 17 7.45 0.72 8.49
N ALA A 18 7.02 0.15 9.60
CA ALA A 18 6.02 -0.91 9.58
C ALA A 18 4.62 -0.30 9.50
N GLY A 19 3.72 -1.01 8.83
CA GLY A 19 2.35 -0.56 8.71
C GLY A 19 1.44 -1.68 8.27
N GLU A 20 0.25 -1.28 7.85
CA GLU A 20 -0.78 -2.22 7.41
C GLU A 20 -1.43 -1.68 6.15
N LEU A 21 -1.68 -2.56 5.21
CA LEU A 21 -2.39 -2.22 3.98
C LEU A 21 -3.62 -3.12 3.88
N MET A 22 -4.79 -2.50 3.82
CA MET A 22 -6.03 -3.22 3.59
C MET A 22 -6.49 -2.97 2.18
N LEU A 23 -6.68 -4.02 1.42
CA LEU A 23 -7.02 -3.97 0.02
C LEU A 23 -8.40 -4.59 -0.19
N GLN A 24 -9.30 -3.84 -0.80
CA GLN A 24 -10.60 -4.33 -1.26
C GLN A 24 -10.61 -4.32 -2.78
N GLU A 25 -10.90 -5.47 -3.35
CA GLU A 25 -10.92 -5.62 -4.81
C GLU A 25 -12.33 -5.92 -5.26
N ASP A 26 -12.83 -5.14 -6.22
CA ASP A 26 -14.14 -5.33 -6.82
C ASP A 26 -13.99 -5.20 -8.34
N THR A 27 -14.04 -6.34 -9.03
CA THR A 27 -13.80 -6.44 -10.46
C THR A 27 -12.38 -5.95 -10.79
N GLN A 28 -12.22 -4.76 -11.36
CA GLN A 28 -10.90 -4.22 -11.70
C GLN A 28 -10.57 -2.96 -10.91
N VAL A 29 -11.39 -2.63 -9.93
CA VAL A 29 -11.20 -1.46 -9.09
C VAL A 29 -10.76 -1.91 -7.71
N VAL A 30 -9.78 -1.21 -7.14
CA VAL A 30 -9.33 -1.49 -5.79
C VAL A 30 -9.43 -0.23 -4.95
N SER A 31 -9.67 -0.43 -3.66
CA SER A 31 -9.71 0.64 -2.68
C SER A 31 -9.28 0.08 -1.34
N GLY A 32 -9.11 0.96 -0.37
CA GLY A 32 -8.73 0.53 0.96
C GLY A 32 -8.00 1.62 1.70
N TYR A 33 -7.11 1.21 2.60
CA TYR A 33 -6.31 2.15 3.34
C TYR A 33 -4.89 1.61 3.56
N LEU A 34 -3.98 2.56 3.71
CA LEU A 34 -2.60 2.29 4.10
C LEU A 34 -2.37 2.99 5.44
N SER A 35 -1.97 2.24 6.45
CA SER A 35 -1.72 2.76 7.79
C SER A 35 -0.22 2.70 8.05
N LEU A 36 0.39 3.86 8.24
CA LEU A 36 1.81 3.99 8.56
C LEU A 36 1.96 4.97 9.72
N LEU A 37 2.81 4.65 10.67
CA LEU A 37 3.09 5.50 11.83
C LEU A 37 1.82 5.88 12.60
N GLY A 38 0.88 4.96 12.68
CA GLY A 38 -0.38 5.20 13.37
C GLY A 38 -1.37 6.07 12.62
N ARG A 39 -1.07 6.44 11.38
CA ARG A 39 -1.93 7.26 10.57
C ARG A 39 -2.45 6.48 9.38
N ARG A 40 -3.76 6.55 9.19
CA ARG A 40 -4.46 5.83 8.14
C ARG A 40 -4.80 6.77 7.01
N SER A 41 -4.45 6.38 5.78
CA SER A 41 -4.86 7.13 4.59
C SER A 41 -5.58 6.20 3.63
N ARG A 42 -6.64 6.70 3.01
CA ARG A 42 -7.40 5.94 2.03
C ARG A 42 -6.72 6.02 0.68
N PHE A 43 -6.87 4.95 -0.08
CA PHE A 43 -6.41 4.94 -1.47
C PHE A 43 -7.47 4.36 -2.38
N SER A 44 -7.29 4.60 -3.66
CA SER A 44 -8.07 3.96 -4.70
C SER A 44 -7.15 3.66 -5.87
N GLY A 45 -7.55 2.74 -6.72
CA GLY A 45 -6.74 2.37 -7.86
C GLY A 45 -7.38 1.29 -8.69
N SER A 46 -6.55 0.58 -9.44
CA SER A 46 -7.03 -0.44 -10.35
C SER A 46 -6.11 -1.65 -10.37
N VAL A 47 -6.68 -2.76 -10.84
CA VAL A 47 -5.93 -3.98 -11.11
C VAL A 47 -5.33 -3.83 -12.50
N LEU A 48 -4.01 -3.90 -12.63
CA LEU A 48 -3.34 -3.83 -13.92
C LEU A 48 -3.36 -5.17 -14.62
N THR A 49 -2.94 -6.20 -13.89
CA THR A 49 -3.03 -7.59 -14.34
C THR A 49 -3.29 -8.44 -13.11
N SER A 50 -3.46 -9.74 -13.29
CA SER A 50 -3.68 -10.63 -12.16
C SER A 50 -2.53 -10.50 -11.15
N GLY A 51 -2.85 -10.08 -9.93
CA GLY A 51 -1.88 -9.92 -8.86
C GLY A 51 -1.05 -8.65 -8.91
N LYS A 52 -1.31 -7.75 -9.88
CA LYS A 52 -0.56 -6.49 -9.97
C LYS A 52 -1.51 -5.31 -9.87
N TYR A 53 -1.18 -4.36 -9.00
CA TYR A 53 -2.06 -3.26 -8.63
C TYR A 53 -1.37 -1.91 -8.73
N LEU A 54 -2.15 -0.91 -9.10
CA LEU A 54 -1.74 0.49 -9.04
C LEU A 54 -2.72 1.21 -8.11
N ILE A 55 -2.20 1.83 -7.06
CA ILE A 55 -3.04 2.59 -6.12
C ILE A 55 -2.49 4.00 -5.97
N SER A 56 -3.36 4.91 -5.60
CA SER A 56 -3.01 6.31 -5.36
C SER A 56 -3.73 6.81 -4.12
N GLY A 57 -3.03 7.61 -3.33
CA GLY A 57 -3.58 8.18 -2.10
C GLY A 57 -2.69 9.29 -1.59
N ASP A 58 -2.90 9.66 -0.33
CA ASP A 58 -2.10 10.69 0.33
C ASP A 58 -1.46 10.11 1.59
N LEU A 59 -0.15 10.30 1.73
CA LEU A 59 0.55 10.03 2.98
C LEU A 59 0.36 11.22 3.90
N ARG A 60 -0.06 10.95 5.12
CA ARG A 60 -0.29 12.01 6.11
C ARG A 60 0.76 11.96 7.19
N SER A 61 1.29 13.13 7.52
CA SER A 61 2.16 13.33 8.67
C SER A 61 1.60 14.45 9.52
N PRO A 62 2.11 14.66 10.75
CA PRO A 62 1.61 15.76 11.58
C PRO A 62 1.75 17.14 10.96
N VAL A 63 2.67 17.29 10.01
CA VAL A 63 2.99 18.60 9.44
C VAL A 63 2.67 18.71 7.95
N ASP A 64 2.35 17.60 7.28
CA ASP A 64 2.18 17.62 5.83
C ASP A 64 1.30 16.50 5.34
N GLN A 65 0.83 16.65 4.11
CA GLN A 65 0.07 15.65 3.37
C GLN A 65 0.69 15.56 2.00
N GLU A 66 1.10 14.36 1.60
CA GLU A 66 1.84 14.16 0.36
C GLU A 66 1.18 13.08 -0.49
N PRO A 67 0.84 13.39 -1.75
CA PRO A 67 0.28 12.39 -2.65
C PRO A 67 1.33 11.32 -3.00
N TYR A 68 0.87 10.10 -3.16
CA TYR A 68 1.72 9.01 -3.59
C TYR A 68 0.99 8.13 -4.58
N ASP A 69 1.78 7.42 -5.40
CA ASP A 69 1.32 6.30 -6.19
C ASP A 69 2.11 5.08 -5.76
N ALA A 70 1.48 3.93 -5.78
CA ALA A 70 2.18 2.69 -5.46
C ALA A 70 1.82 1.64 -6.50
N ILE A 71 2.83 0.95 -6.98
CA ILE A 71 2.67 -0.18 -7.88
C ILE A 71 3.25 -1.39 -7.16
N PHE A 72 2.44 -2.43 -7.00
CA PHE A 72 2.92 -3.61 -6.31
C PHE A 72 2.30 -4.88 -6.89
N THR A 73 2.99 -5.98 -6.67
CA THR A 73 2.58 -7.31 -7.08
C THR A 73 2.35 -8.16 -5.85
N VAL A 74 1.30 -8.97 -5.88
CA VAL A 74 1.02 -9.93 -4.81
C VAL A 74 1.14 -11.32 -5.40
N ARG A 75 1.97 -12.17 -4.77
CA ARG A 75 2.16 -13.55 -5.17
C ARG A 75 2.37 -14.40 -3.92
N ASP A 76 1.57 -15.45 -3.79
CA ASP A 76 1.66 -16.39 -2.67
C ASP A 76 1.61 -15.71 -1.31
N GLY A 77 0.73 -14.72 -1.17
CA GLY A 77 0.56 -13.98 0.09
C GLY A 77 1.65 -12.96 0.37
N ARG A 78 2.56 -12.72 -0.58
CA ARG A 78 3.61 -11.73 -0.43
C ARG A 78 3.39 -10.57 -1.37
N LEU A 79 3.58 -9.38 -0.84
CA LEU A 79 3.42 -8.13 -1.56
C LEU A 79 4.81 -7.51 -1.76
N SER A 80 5.09 -7.07 -2.98
CA SER A 80 6.33 -6.36 -3.25
C SER A 80 6.12 -5.33 -4.34
N GLY A 81 6.77 -4.19 -4.20
CA GLY A 81 6.66 -3.12 -5.17
C GLY A 81 7.32 -1.86 -4.68
N GLY A 82 6.80 -0.74 -5.14
CA GLY A 82 7.36 0.56 -4.82
C GLY A 82 6.29 1.60 -4.60
N LEU A 83 6.60 2.54 -3.72
CA LEU A 83 5.77 3.69 -3.43
C LEU A 83 6.50 4.92 -3.94
N ILE A 84 5.82 5.71 -4.75
CA ILE A 84 6.42 6.83 -5.48
C ILE A 84 5.80 8.13 -4.98
N THR A 85 6.65 9.06 -4.54
CA THR A 85 6.24 10.40 -4.16
C THR A 85 7.11 11.41 -4.92
N ARG A 86 6.84 12.69 -4.75
CA ARG A 86 7.68 13.74 -5.35
C ARG A 86 9.09 13.75 -4.78
N HIS A 87 9.31 13.08 -3.64
CA HIS A 87 10.63 13.01 -3.00
C HIS A 87 11.40 11.74 -3.36
N GLY A 88 10.83 10.86 -4.16
CA GLY A 88 11.51 9.66 -4.60
C GLY A 88 10.63 8.43 -4.58
N CYS A 89 11.28 7.28 -4.71
CA CYS A 89 10.63 5.99 -4.73
C CYS A 89 11.23 5.14 -3.61
N TRP A 90 10.36 4.46 -2.85
CA TRP A 90 10.80 3.60 -1.75
C TRP A 90 10.19 2.21 -1.91
N ASP A 91 10.96 1.20 -1.54
CA ASP A 91 10.49 -0.18 -1.62
C ASP A 91 9.38 -0.44 -0.61
N LEU A 92 8.35 -1.13 -1.06
CA LEU A 92 7.23 -1.55 -0.22
C LEU A 92 7.13 -3.07 -0.30
N THR A 93 7.20 -3.72 0.85
CA THR A 93 7.06 -5.17 0.93
C THR A 93 6.05 -5.52 1.99
N GLY A 94 5.48 -6.71 1.89
CA GLY A 94 4.52 -7.13 2.89
C GLY A 94 4.21 -8.60 2.82
N VAL A 95 3.51 -9.08 3.84
CA VAL A 95 3.01 -10.44 3.88
C VAL A 95 1.54 -10.38 4.30
N ARG A 96 0.76 -11.32 3.80
CA ARG A 96 -0.64 -11.41 4.14
C ARG A 96 -0.78 -11.63 5.65
N ALA A 97 -1.56 -10.78 6.30
CA ALA A 97 -1.83 -10.92 7.71
C ALA A 97 -2.71 -12.15 7.93
N ALA A 98 -2.48 -12.83 9.05
CA ALA A 98 -3.30 -13.97 9.39
C ALA A 98 -4.74 -13.49 9.57
N SER A 99 -5.68 -14.14 8.89
CA SER A 99 -7.08 -13.84 9.08
C SER A 99 -7.55 -14.48 10.37
N SER A 100 -8.16 -13.70 11.18
CA SER A 100 -8.74 -14.18 12.43
C SER A 100 -10.22 -14.45 12.24
#